data_8aec837a738178b5de26ac7da2849a67
#
_entry.id   8aec837a738178b5de26ac7da2849a67
#
_cell.length_a   1.000
_cell.length_b   1.000
_cell.length_c   1.000
_cell.angle_alpha   90.00
_cell.angle_beta   90.00
_cell.angle_gamma   90.00
#
_symmetry.space_group_name_H-M   'P 1'
#
loop_
_entity.id
_entity.type
_entity.pdbx_description
1 polymer ?
#
loop_
_entity_poly.entity_id
_entity_poly.type
_entity_poly.pdbx_seq_one_letter_code
_entity_poly.pdbx_strand_id
1 'polypeptide(L)'
;MSLLNRDNYSFVSLLLFSALILFTVANTLDISYVESINYFSNFNELTFLTHAATFLFGESNISIRSPFIISYLFSIILFYQISKNYIKHHRDQLISVSIFMALPGVVSASLLINTSILVIFLILLYIYIYNKTNKHSYFLLTL
;
A
#
# COMPACT_ATOMS: atom_id res chain seq x y z
N MET A 1 22.29 9.17 19.33
CA MET A 1 22.21 8.33 18.13
C MET A 1 21.28 7.10 18.28
N SER A 2 21.01 6.64 19.49
CA SER A 2 20.18 5.43 19.76
C SER A 2 18.65 5.61 19.64
N LEU A 3 18.10 6.79 19.88
CA LEU A 3 16.64 7.02 19.86
C LEU A 3 16.06 7.04 18.45
N LEU A 4 16.78 7.60 17.47
CA LEU A 4 16.37 7.59 16.06
C LEU A 4 16.24 6.16 15.48
N ASN A 5 17.02 5.23 16.02
CA ASN A 5 17.00 3.83 15.58
C ASN A 5 15.76 3.10 16.12
N ARG A 6 15.36 3.35 17.38
CA ARG A 6 14.23 2.67 18.05
C ARG A 6 12.89 3.00 17.39
N ASP A 7 12.71 4.22 16.94
CA ASP A 7 11.47 4.68 16.32
C ASP A 7 11.23 4.02 14.95
N ASN A 8 12.30 3.84 14.18
CA ASN A 8 12.23 3.12 12.91
C ASN A 8 11.95 1.62 13.10
N TYR A 9 12.48 0.98 14.16
CA TYR A 9 12.19 -0.43 14.44
C TYR A 9 10.71 -0.65 14.75
N SER A 10 10.07 0.22 15.52
CA SER A 10 8.63 0.11 15.82
C SER A 10 7.77 0.19 14.57
N PHE A 11 8.10 1.08 13.64
CA PHE A 11 7.39 1.18 12.36
C PHE A 11 7.62 -0.06 11.49
N VAL A 12 8.88 -0.53 11.37
CA VAL A 12 9.23 -1.71 10.58
C VAL A 12 8.55 -2.96 11.13
N SER A 13 8.52 -3.14 12.47
CA SER A 13 7.83 -4.28 13.07
C SER A 13 6.34 -4.28 12.80
N LEU A 14 5.70 -3.11 12.83
CA LEU A 14 4.28 -2.94 12.53
C LEU A 14 3.99 -3.23 11.04
N LEU A 15 4.86 -2.79 10.14
CA LEU A 15 4.75 -3.04 8.71
C LEU A 15 4.93 -4.54 8.40
N LEU A 16 5.92 -5.20 9.00
CA LEU A 16 6.15 -6.63 8.84
C LEU A 16 4.97 -7.46 9.39
N PHE A 17 4.43 -7.06 10.53
CA PHE A 17 3.26 -7.72 11.12
C PHE A 17 2.04 -7.62 10.20
N SER A 18 1.77 -6.44 9.63
CA SER A 18 0.68 -6.28 8.67
C SER A 18 0.89 -7.07 7.38
N ALA A 19 2.11 -7.08 6.87
CA ALA A 19 2.46 -7.88 5.69
C ALA A 19 2.19 -9.38 5.95
N LEU A 20 2.62 -9.89 7.09
CA LEU A 20 2.41 -11.29 7.47
C LEU A 20 0.93 -11.63 7.55
N ILE A 21 0.11 -10.79 8.20
CA ILE A 21 -1.35 -10.98 8.26
C ILE A 21 -1.95 -11.00 6.85
N LEU A 22 -1.61 -10.03 6.00
CA LEU A 22 -2.18 -9.95 4.66
C LEU A 22 -1.78 -11.14 3.79
N PHE A 23 -0.53 -11.59 3.86
CA PHE A 23 -0.09 -12.76 3.11
C PHE A 23 -0.77 -14.04 3.60
N THR A 24 -0.98 -14.22 4.91
CA THR A 24 -1.72 -15.37 5.44
C THR A 24 -3.18 -15.34 5.02
N VAL A 25 -3.84 -14.18 5.10
CA VAL A 25 -5.24 -14.02 4.67
C VAL A 25 -5.37 -14.22 3.17
N ALA A 26 -4.48 -13.63 2.36
CA ALA A 26 -4.51 -13.77 0.90
C ALA A 26 -4.36 -15.24 0.44
N ASN A 27 -3.62 -16.04 1.21
CA ASN A 27 -3.43 -17.47 0.91
C ASN A 27 -4.68 -18.30 1.23
N THR A 28 -5.47 -17.89 2.23
CA THR A 28 -6.68 -18.60 2.65
C THR A 28 -7.94 -18.17 1.92
N LEU A 29 -7.92 -17.00 1.26
CA LEU A 29 -9.05 -16.48 0.51
C LEU A 29 -9.12 -17.13 -0.89
N ASP A 30 -10.24 -17.78 -1.17
CA ASP A 30 -10.56 -18.24 -2.52
C ASP A 30 -10.83 -17.06 -3.47
N ILE A 31 -10.68 -17.31 -4.77
CA ILE A 31 -10.98 -16.33 -5.80
C ILE A 31 -12.50 -16.19 -5.91
N SER A 32 -13.01 -14.98 -5.71
CA SER A 32 -14.44 -14.70 -5.86
C SER A 32 -14.84 -14.68 -7.35
N TYR A 33 -16.14 -14.82 -7.61
CA TYR A 33 -16.69 -14.77 -8.98
C TYR A 33 -16.32 -13.44 -9.68
N VAL A 34 -16.39 -12.32 -8.97
CA VAL A 34 -16.04 -11.00 -9.52
C VAL A 34 -14.56 -10.91 -9.83
N GLU A 35 -13.70 -11.44 -8.99
CA GLU A 35 -12.26 -11.49 -9.21
C GLU A 35 -11.90 -12.37 -10.42
N SER A 36 -12.59 -13.49 -10.60
CA SER A 36 -12.40 -14.36 -11.75
C SER A 36 -12.81 -13.67 -13.07
N ILE A 37 -13.93 -12.95 -13.08
CA ILE A 37 -14.32 -12.14 -14.25
C ILE A 37 -13.24 -11.09 -14.54
N ASN A 38 -12.75 -10.37 -13.55
CA ASN A 38 -11.70 -9.36 -13.74
C ASN A 38 -10.39 -9.99 -14.25
N TYR A 39 -10.07 -11.22 -13.84
CA TYR A 39 -8.89 -11.93 -14.29
C TYR A 39 -9.00 -12.42 -15.74
N PHE A 40 -10.16 -12.91 -16.15
CA PHE A 40 -10.41 -13.45 -17.49
C PHE A 40 -11.01 -12.43 -18.47
N SER A 41 -11.39 -11.24 -18.01
CA SER A 41 -11.91 -10.18 -18.89
C SER A 41 -10.85 -9.64 -19.84
N ASN A 42 -11.29 -9.18 -21.00
CA ASN A 42 -10.42 -8.57 -22.00
C ASN A 42 -9.58 -7.43 -21.40
N PHE A 43 -8.34 -7.39 -21.77
CA PHE A 43 -7.24 -6.48 -21.41
C PHE A 43 -7.67 -5.23 -20.64
N ASN A 44 -7.67 -5.36 -19.33
CA ASN A 44 -7.87 -4.25 -18.39
C ASN A 44 -6.56 -4.06 -17.62
N GLU A 45 -6.33 -2.88 -17.06
CA GLU A 45 -5.13 -2.55 -16.26
C GLU A 45 -4.90 -3.56 -15.13
N LEU A 46 -6.00 -4.03 -14.51
CA LEU A 46 -5.98 -5.06 -13.46
C LEU A 46 -5.49 -6.41 -14.00
N THR A 47 -5.97 -6.80 -15.18
CA THR A 47 -5.59 -8.05 -15.84
C THR A 47 -4.10 -8.05 -16.17
N PHE A 48 -3.58 -6.93 -16.65
CA PHE A 48 -2.14 -6.80 -16.93
C PHE A 48 -1.30 -7.00 -15.65
N LEU A 49 -1.68 -6.34 -14.54
CA LEU A 49 -0.95 -6.45 -13.27
C LEU A 49 -1.00 -7.87 -12.69
N THR A 50 -2.18 -8.51 -12.73
CA THR A 50 -2.35 -9.87 -12.22
C THR A 50 -1.62 -10.89 -13.08
N HIS A 51 -1.67 -10.76 -14.42
CA HIS A 51 -0.92 -11.65 -15.33
C HIS A 51 0.59 -11.45 -15.20
N ALA A 52 1.08 -10.22 -15.06
CA ALA A 52 2.49 -9.97 -14.79
C ALA A 52 2.95 -10.64 -13.48
N ALA A 53 2.12 -10.56 -12.44
CA ALA A 53 2.43 -11.19 -11.16
C ALA A 53 2.38 -12.73 -11.22
N THR A 54 1.39 -13.32 -11.91
CA THR A 54 1.33 -14.77 -12.10
C THR A 54 2.46 -15.30 -12.98
N PHE A 55 2.90 -14.53 -13.96
CA PHE A 55 4.09 -14.86 -14.75
C PHE A 55 5.37 -14.93 -13.90
N LEU A 56 5.54 -14.03 -12.94
CA LEU A 56 6.73 -13.96 -12.08
C LEU A 56 6.70 -14.97 -10.92
N PHE A 57 5.55 -15.19 -10.31
CA PHE A 57 5.40 -15.94 -9.05
C PHE A 57 4.64 -17.26 -9.19
N GLY A 58 4.20 -17.60 -10.41
CA GLY A 58 3.37 -18.77 -10.65
C GLY A 58 1.89 -18.55 -10.35
N GLU A 59 1.05 -19.53 -10.69
CA GLU A 59 -0.41 -19.45 -10.49
C GLU A 59 -0.75 -19.82 -9.04
N SER A 60 -1.02 -18.82 -8.22
CA SER A 60 -1.47 -18.99 -6.84
C SER A 60 -2.37 -17.82 -6.41
N ASN A 61 -3.20 -18.03 -5.38
CA ASN A 61 -4.05 -16.99 -4.81
C ASN A 61 -3.24 -15.77 -4.35
N ILE A 62 -2.04 -16.01 -3.82
CA ILE A 62 -1.11 -14.94 -3.41
C ILE A 62 -0.58 -14.19 -4.63
N SER A 63 -0.18 -14.90 -5.69
CA SER A 63 0.41 -14.27 -6.87
C SER A 63 -0.53 -13.26 -7.50
N ILE A 64 -1.80 -13.63 -7.65
CA ILE A 64 -2.83 -12.76 -8.23
C ILE A 64 -3.03 -11.48 -7.39
N ARG A 65 -2.94 -11.58 -6.06
CA ARG A 65 -3.15 -10.48 -5.11
C ARG A 65 -1.87 -9.70 -4.77
N SER A 66 -0.70 -10.23 -5.11
CA SER A 66 0.59 -9.63 -4.73
C SER A 66 0.76 -8.18 -5.17
N PRO A 67 0.33 -7.70 -6.37
CA PRO A 67 0.47 -6.31 -6.76
C PRO A 67 -0.32 -5.36 -5.84
N PHE A 68 -1.50 -5.80 -5.39
CA PHE A 68 -2.37 -5.00 -4.52
C PHE A 68 -1.83 -4.94 -3.09
N ILE A 69 -1.31 -6.07 -2.57
CA ILE A 69 -0.64 -6.13 -1.27
C ILE A 69 0.62 -5.26 -1.26
N ILE A 70 1.42 -5.33 -2.32
CA ILE A 70 2.62 -4.49 -2.47
C ILE A 70 2.24 -3.02 -2.51
N SER A 71 1.22 -2.64 -3.28
CA SER A 71 0.71 -1.26 -3.34
C SER A 71 0.22 -0.76 -1.98
N TYR A 72 -0.42 -1.61 -1.19
CA TYR A 72 -0.82 -1.31 0.19
C TYR A 72 0.40 -1.06 1.08
N LEU A 73 1.42 -1.92 1.04
CA LEU A 73 2.63 -1.74 1.85
C LEU A 73 3.36 -0.44 1.49
N PHE A 74 3.46 -0.11 0.22
CA PHE A 74 3.99 1.19 -0.21
C PHE A 74 3.12 2.36 0.25
N SER A 75 1.79 2.21 0.23
CA SER A 75 0.86 3.23 0.76
C SER A 75 1.10 3.51 2.23
N ILE A 76 1.35 2.49 3.05
CA ILE A 76 1.71 2.64 4.47
C ILE A 76 3.02 3.42 4.62
N ILE A 77 4.04 3.07 3.84
CA ILE A 77 5.34 3.76 3.90
C ILE A 77 5.17 5.23 3.53
N LEU A 78 4.43 5.54 2.46
CA LEU A 78 4.15 6.90 2.05
C LEU A 78 3.36 7.67 3.11
N PHE A 79 2.31 7.05 3.66
CA PHE A 79 1.51 7.65 4.72
C PHE A 79 2.35 7.96 5.97
N TYR A 80 3.24 7.06 6.37
CA TYR A 80 4.19 7.30 7.46
C TYR A 80 5.13 8.47 7.15
N GLN A 81 5.67 8.57 5.94
CA GLN A 81 6.53 9.67 5.53
C GLN A 81 5.77 11.01 5.52
N ILE A 82 4.52 10.99 5.06
CA ILE A 82 3.65 12.17 5.08
C ILE A 82 3.37 12.58 6.54
N SER A 83 3.02 11.63 7.42
CA SER A 83 2.69 11.90 8.82
C SER A 83 3.85 12.58 9.57
N LYS A 84 5.10 12.28 9.24
CA LYS A 84 6.28 12.96 9.81
C LYS A 84 6.32 14.46 9.54
N ASN A 85 5.69 14.93 8.48
CA ASN A 85 5.67 16.36 8.15
C ASN A 85 4.63 17.13 8.99
N TYR A 86 3.57 16.45 9.44
CA TYR A 86 2.43 17.08 10.12
C TYR A 86 2.37 16.76 11.62
N ILE A 87 2.88 15.62 12.05
CA ILE A 87 2.78 15.13 13.42
C ILE A 87 4.17 15.16 14.06
N LYS A 88 4.33 15.90 15.15
CA LYS A 88 5.63 16.07 15.83
C LYS A 88 6.02 14.86 16.69
N HIS A 89 5.04 14.25 17.37
CA HIS A 89 5.31 13.15 18.29
C HIS A 89 5.28 11.81 17.55
N HIS A 90 6.33 11.04 17.70
CA HIS A 90 6.47 9.73 17.06
C HIS A 90 5.36 8.75 17.43
N ARG A 91 4.88 8.78 18.68
CA ARG A 91 3.75 7.93 19.11
C ARG A 91 2.48 8.21 18.31
N ASP A 92 2.17 9.48 18.08
CA ASP A 92 0.98 9.89 17.34
C ASP A 92 1.11 9.55 15.85
N GLN A 93 2.34 9.59 15.31
CA GLN A 93 2.62 9.09 13.95
C GLN A 93 2.31 7.61 13.83
N LEU A 94 2.79 6.78 14.78
CA LEU A 94 2.52 5.34 14.78
C LEU A 94 1.03 5.03 14.96
N ILE A 95 0.34 5.76 15.85
CA ILE A 95 -1.11 5.61 16.04
C ILE A 95 -1.85 5.92 14.74
N SER A 96 -1.52 7.03 14.07
CA SER A 96 -2.14 7.42 12.81
C SER A 96 -1.92 6.37 11.71
N VAL A 97 -0.70 5.83 11.62
CA VAL A 97 -0.38 4.74 10.69
C VAL A 97 -1.16 3.47 11.04
N SER A 98 -1.24 3.11 12.32
CA SER A 98 -2.01 1.94 12.77
C SER A 98 -3.49 2.07 12.44
N ILE A 99 -4.07 3.26 12.61
CA ILE A 99 -5.46 3.55 12.22
C ILE A 99 -5.62 3.38 10.70
N PHE A 100 -4.72 3.97 9.91
CA PHE A 100 -4.75 3.84 8.45
C PHE A 100 -4.69 2.38 8.00
N MET A 101 -3.79 1.58 8.60
CA MET A 101 -3.64 0.15 8.33
C MET A 101 -4.87 -0.66 8.71
N ALA A 102 -5.57 -0.28 9.79
CA ALA A 102 -6.75 -0.97 10.29
C ALA A 102 -8.05 -0.54 9.59
N LEU A 103 -8.03 0.47 8.70
CA LEU A 103 -9.23 0.89 7.98
C LEU A 103 -9.77 -0.25 7.11
N PRO A 104 -11.02 -0.71 7.34
CA PRO A 104 -11.59 -1.85 6.61
C PRO A 104 -11.58 -1.66 5.10
N GLY A 105 -11.81 -0.43 4.62
CA GLY A 105 -11.78 -0.10 3.20
C GLY A 105 -10.39 -0.24 2.58
N VAL A 106 -9.34 0.08 3.31
CA VAL A 106 -7.94 -0.03 2.84
C VAL A 106 -7.49 -1.49 2.84
N VAL A 107 -7.84 -2.24 3.91
CA VAL A 107 -7.53 -3.67 4.01
C VAL A 107 -8.26 -4.46 2.93
N SER A 108 -9.56 -4.27 2.76
CA SER A 108 -10.33 -4.97 1.73
C SER A 108 -9.82 -4.62 0.32
N ALA A 109 -9.46 -3.35 0.07
CA ALA A 109 -8.88 -2.93 -1.20
C ALA A 109 -7.55 -3.61 -1.52
N SER A 110 -6.77 -3.99 -0.50
CA SER A 110 -5.48 -4.70 -0.67
C SER A 110 -5.63 -6.20 -0.92
N LEU A 111 -6.74 -6.80 -0.48
CA LEU A 111 -7.01 -8.23 -0.59
C LEU A 111 -7.83 -8.60 -1.82
N LEU A 112 -8.59 -7.65 -2.37
CA LEU A 112 -9.43 -7.85 -3.55
C LEU A 112 -8.73 -7.34 -4.80
N ILE A 113 -9.02 -7.97 -5.93
CA ILE A 113 -8.55 -7.53 -7.25
C ILE A 113 -9.39 -6.33 -7.68
N ASN A 114 -9.01 -5.14 -7.26
CA ASN A 114 -9.67 -3.89 -7.64
C ASN A 114 -8.69 -2.71 -7.74
N THR A 115 -9.11 -1.63 -8.39
CA THR A 115 -8.29 -0.43 -8.59
C THR A 115 -8.14 0.43 -7.33
N SER A 116 -8.95 0.21 -6.30
CA SER A 116 -9.05 1.14 -5.15
C SER A 116 -7.72 1.34 -4.43
N ILE A 117 -6.97 0.26 -4.20
CA ILE A 117 -5.68 0.37 -3.51
C ILE A 117 -4.62 1.08 -4.38
N LEU A 118 -4.67 0.91 -5.70
CA LEU A 118 -3.79 1.60 -6.63
C LEU A 118 -4.07 3.11 -6.62
N VAL A 119 -5.35 3.50 -6.58
CA VAL A 119 -5.76 4.90 -6.48
C VAL A 119 -5.29 5.50 -5.15
N ILE A 120 -5.47 4.80 -4.02
CA ILE A 120 -4.96 5.24 -2.71
C ILE A 120 -3.45 5.44 -2.76
N PHE A 121 -2.71 4.49 -3.33
CA PHE A 121 -1.26 4.58 -3.49
C PHE A 121 -0.85 5.80 -4.32
N LEU A 122 -1.51 6.03 -5.47
CA LEU A 122 -1.20 7.17 -6.35
C LEU A 122 -1.52 8.51 -5.68
N ILE A 123 -2.63 8.62 -4.95
CA ILE A 123 -2.97 9.83 -4.19
C ILE A 123 -1.92 10.12 -3.11
N LEU A 124 -1.52 9.11 -2.35
CA LEU A 124 -0.48 9.27 -1.33
C LEU A 124 0.88 9.62 -1.96
N LEU A 125 1.22 9.02 -3.08
CA LEU A 125 2.44 9.34 -3.83
C LEU A 125 2.42 10.80 -4.30
N TYR A 126 1.30 11.26 -4.85
CA TYR A 126 1.13 12.65 -5.25
C TYR A 126 1.31 13.61 -4.07
N ILE A 127 0.65 13.36 -2.94
CA ILE A 127 0.78 14.18 -1.73
C ILE A 127 2.23 14.18 -1.22
N TYR A 128 2.90 13.03 -1.24
CA TYR A 128 4.29 12.93 -0.81
C TYR A 128 5.22 13.76 -1.70
N ILE A 129 5.08 13.64 -3.02
CA ILE A 129 5.87 14.42 -3.99
C ILE A 129 5.58 15.91 -3.82
N TYR A 130 4.31 16.30 -3.71
CA TYR A 130 3.90 17.68 -3.50
C TYR A 130 4.51 18.28 -2.24
N ASN A 131 4.45 17.58 -1.12
CA ASN A 131 5.05 18.03 0.14
C ASN A 131 6.59 18.14 0.05
N LYS A 132 7.22 17.24 -0.68
CA LYS A 132 8.68 17.27 -0.87
C LYS A 132 9.10 18.42 -1.76
N THR A 133 8.33 18.74 -2.78
CA THR A 133 8.65 19.80 -3.76
C THR A 133 8.32 21.18 -3.22
N ASN A 134 7.24 21.34 -2.45
CA ASN A 134 6.91 22.60 -1.80
C ASN A 134 7.95 23.04 -0.74
N LYS A 135 8.69 22.10 -0.17
CA LYS A 135 9.87 22.44 0.63
C LYS A 135 10.99 23.05 -0.20
N HIS A 136 10.98 22.92 -1.51
CA HIS A 136 11.98 23.45 -2.44
C HIS A 136 11.42 24.51 -3.40
N SER A 137 10.32 25.15 -3.08
CA SER A 137 9.80 26.41 -3.69
C SER A 137 9.79 26.54 -5.24
N TYR A 138 10.02 25.49 -6.00
CA TYR A 138 10.27 25.60 -7.45
C TYR A 138 9.20 24.98 -8.35
N PHE A 139 8.20 24.33 -7.81
CA PHE A 139 7.25 23.58 -8.65
C PHE A 139 6.03 24.37 -9.14
N LEU A 140 5.80 25.55 -8.61
CA LEU A 140 4.66 26.41 -9.00
C LEU A 140 4.91 27.23 -10.29
N LEU A 141 6.07 27.08 -10.93
CA LEU A 141 6.39 27.81 -12.16
C LEU A 141 6.25 26.97 -13.44
N THR A 142 5.77 25.75 -13.36
CA THR A 142 5.68 24.85 -14.53
C THR A 142 4.26 24.36 -14.83
N LEU A 143 3.26 25.01 -14.28
CA LEU A 143 1.86 24.92 -14.67
C LEU A 143 1.39 26.27 -15.16
#